data_51834cb2d9b39f26c7fac2a497938141
#
_entry.id   51834cb2d9b39f26c7fac2a497938141
#
_cell.length_a   1.000
_cell.length_b   1.000
_cell.length_c   1.000
_cell.angle_alpha   90.00
_cell.angle_beta   90.00
_cell.angle_gamma   90.00
#
_symmetry.space_group_name_H-M   'P 1'
#
loop_
_entity.id
_entity.type
_entity.pdbx_description
1 polymer ?
#
loop_
_entity_poly.entity_id
_entity_poly.type
_entity_poly.pdbx_seq_one_letter_code
_entity_poly.pdbx_strand_id
1 'polypeptide(L)'
;LHSTSRRQRQMCIRDRSSFTYFHSTTMLLIKRANRYFPIIEPILKANGIPDDFKYLAVIESHLDPRVSSPARAVGTWQLLEGTARQYGLTITPTVDERCDVAKATEAACRYLKAAYEKYGDWAMVASSYNAGMGRISGELVKQDADSSFDLWLVEETTRYVYRIMAIKQIFEAPYKYGLSLIHI
;
A
#
# COMPACT_ATOMS: atom_id res chain seq x y z
N LEU A 1 -14.48 -16.49 14.21
CA LEU A 1 -14.59 -15.04 14.53
C LEU A 1 -13.47 -14.67 15.48
N HIS A 2 -12.28 -14.41 14.96
CA HIS A 2 -11.16 -13.96 15.78
C HIS A 2 -11.47 -12.56 16.31
N SER A 3 -11.56 -12.43 17.62
CA SER A 3 -11.66 -11.16 18.31
C SER A 3 -10.41 -10.33 18.02
N THR A 4 -10.58 -9.29 17.19
CA THR A 4 -9.51 -8.31 16.95
C THR A 4 -8.97 -7.84 18.30
N SER A 5 -7.68 -7.96 18.55
CA SER A 5 -7.10 -7.59 19.84
C SER A 5 -7.38 -6.11 20.16
N ARG A 6 -7.43 -5.75 21.44
CA ARG A 6 -7.64 -4.37 21.88
C ARG A 6 -6.61 -3.42 21.24
N ARG A 7 -5.36 -3.87 21.10
CA ARG A 7 -4.27 -3.15 20.46
C ARG A 7 -4.54 -2.89 18.98
N GLN A 8 -5.02 -3.88 18.26
CA GLN A 8 -5.35 -3.79 16.84
C GLN A 8 -6.50 -2.80 16.59
N ARG A 9 -7.55 -2.82 17.45
CA ARG A 9 -8.65 -1.83 17.38
C ARG A 9 -8.14 -0.40 17.64
N GLN A 10 -7.26 -0.22 18.62
CA GLN A 10 -6.69 1.10 18.92
C GLN A 10 -5.82 1.62 17.77
N MET A 11 -5.05 0.76 17.11
CA MET A 11 -4.27 1.12 15.93
C MET A 11 -5.18 1.59 14.79
N CYS A 12 -6.21 0.85 14.45
CA CYS A 12 -7.16 1.22 13.42
C CYS A 12 -7.88 2.54 13.71
N ILE A 13 -8.27 2.78 14.97
CA ILE A 13 -8.90 4.05 15.42
C ILE A 13 -7.91 5.21 15.26
N ARG A 14 -6.65 5.05 15.70
CA ARG A 14 -5.61 6.08 15.60
C ARG A 14 -5.31 6.45 14.17
N ASP A 15 -5.23 5.47 13.28
CA ASP A 15 -4.95 5.70 11.86
C ASP A 15 -6.13 6.40 11.16
N ARG A 16 -7.36 6.00 11.44
CA ARG A 16 -8.55 6.73 10.95
C ARG A 16 -8.58 8.19 11.44
N SER A 17 -8.30 8.41 12.72
CA SER A 17 -8.25 9.76 13.29
C SER A 17 -7.18 10.61 12.61
N SER A 18 -5.99 10.07 12.34
CA SER A 18 -4.93 10.79 11.65
C SER A 18 -5.37 11.24 10.26
N PHE A 19 -5.99 10.37 9.46
CA PHE A 19 -6.50 10.76 8.14
C PHE A 19 -7.67 11.74 8.20
N THR A 20 -8.51 11.65 9.23
CA THR A 20 -9.66 12.58 9.41
C THR A 20 -9.20 13.96 9.87
N TYR A 21 -8.16 14.05 10.70
CA TYR A 21 -7.65 15.33 11.22
C TYR A 21 -7.03 16.21 10.13
N PHE A 22 -6.50 15.61 9.04
CA PHE A 22 -5.89 16.33 7.92
C PHE A 22 -6.85 16.43 6.73
N HIS A 23 -7.99 17.11 6.90
CA HIS A 23 -9.00 17.30 5.85
C HIS A 23 -8.42 17.73 4.50
N SER A 24 -7.50 18.71 4.48
CA SER A 24 -6.86 19.19 3.26
C SER A 24 -6.06 18.09 2.55
N THR A 25 -5.31 17.29 3.31
CA THR A 25 -4.54 16.17 2.75
C THR A 25 -5.47 15.09 2.22
N THR A 26 -6.51 14.73 2.95
CA THR A 26 -7.47 13.69 2.53
C THR A 26 -8.25 14.12 1.28
N MET A 27 -8.64 15.39 1.19
CA MET A 27 -9.26 15.94 -0.01
C MET A 27 -8.32 15.87 -1.22
N LEU A 28 -7.04 16.18 -1.03
CA LEU A 28 -6.02 16.03 -2.09
C LEU A 28 -5.87 14.57 -2.53
N LEU A 29 -5.88 13.63 -1.58
CA LEU A 29 -5.83 12.19 -1.88
C LEU A 29 -7.00 11.74 -2.74
N ILE A 30 -8.22 12.17 -2.41
CA ILE A 30 -9.42 11.84 -3.19
C ILE A 30 -9.33 12.43 -4.60
N LYS A 31 -8.89 13.69 -4.74
CA LYS A 31 -8.68 14.32 -6.06
C LYS A 31 -7.63 13.56 -6.90
N ARG A 32 -6.52 13.15 -6.28
CA ARG A 32 -5.50 12.35 -6.95
C ARG A 32 -6.02 10.96 -7.31
N ALA A 33 -6.83 10.34 -6.46
CA ALA A 33 -7.45 9.05 -6.73
C ALA A 33 -8.37 9.11 -7.97
N ASN A 34 -9.18 10.14 -8.13
CA ASN A 34 -10.01 10.33 -9.32
C ASN A 34 -9.16 10.41 -10.61
N ARG A 35 -7.93 10.83 -10.52
CA ARG A 35 -7.00 10.89 -11.65
C ARG A 35 -6.29 9.57 -11.91
N TYR A 36 -5.86 8.86 -10.87
CA TYR A 36 -4.93 7.73 -11.00
C TYR A 36 -5.61 6.36 -10.84
N PHE A 37 -6.71 6.23 -10.10
CA PHE A 37 -7.42 4.97 -9.98
C PHE A 37 -7.93 4.42 -11.31
N PRO A 38 -8.44 5.25 -12.26
CA PRO A 38 -8.80 4.78 -13.60
C PRO A 38 -7.64 4.12 -14.38
N ILE A 39 -6.38 4.42 -14.01
CA ILE A 39 -5.20 3.77 -14.59
C ILE A 39 -4.83 2.52 -13.79
N ILE A 40 -4.84 2.61 -12.46
CA ILE A 40 -4.37 1.56 -11.56
C ILE A 40 -5.33 0.36 -11.52
N GLU A 41 -6.63 0.61 -11.35
CA GLU A 41 -7.66 -0.45 -11.15
C GLU A 41 -7.73 -1.46 -12.30
N PRO A 42 -7.75 -1.06 -13.59
CA PRO A 42 -7.75 -2.02 -14.69
C PRO A 42 -6.49 -2.89 -14.71
N ILE A 43 -5.33 -2.33 -14.35
CA ILE A 43 -4.07 -3.07 -14.31
C ILE A 43 -4.07 -4.09 -13.17
N LEU A 44 -4.50 -3.71 -11.96
CA LEU A 44 -4.67 -4.65 -10.84
C LEU A 44 -5.60 -5.79 -11.23
N LYS A 45 -6.77 -5.47 -11.80
CA LYS A 45 -7.77 -6.45 -12.24
C LYS A 45 -7.21 -7.40 -13.29
N ALA A 46 -6.54 -6.89 -14.32
CA ALA A 46 -5.93 -7.69 -15.38
C ALA A 46 -4.85 -8.64 -14.83
N ASN A 47 -4.21 -8.26 -13.75
CA ASN A 47 -3.20 -9.05 -13.07
C ASN A 47 -3.75 -9.98 -11.97
N GLY A 48 -5.05 -9.98 -11.69
CA GLY A 48 -5.68 -10.80 -10.63
C GLY A 48 -5.32 -10.35 -9.21
N ILE A 49 -4.92 -9.08 -9.05
CA ILE A 49 -4.65 -8.48 -7.74
C ILE A 49 -5.95 -7.91 -7.17
N PRO A 50 -6.27 -8.13 -5.88
CA PRO A 50 -7.43 -7.52 -5.25
C PRO A 50 -7.44 -5.99 -5.38
N ASP A 51 -8.59 -5.42 -5.68
CA ASP A 51 -8.76 -3.98 -5.90
C ASP A 51 -8.29 -3.13 -4.70
N ASP A 52 -8.40 -3.67 -3.50
CA ASP A 52 -7.96 -3.01 -2.26
C ASP A 52 -6.47 -2.64 -2.25
N PHE A 53 -5.66 -3.28 -3.09
CA PHE A 53 -4.23 -2.96 -3.22
C PHE A 53 -3.96 -1.59 -3.85
N LYS A 54 -4.94 -0.94 -4.48
CA LYS A 54 -4.83 0.47 -4.90
C LYS A 54 -4.56 1.41 -3.73
N TYR A 55 -5.05 1.06 -2.53
CA TYR A 55 -4.82 1.85 -1.32
C TYR A 55 -3.37 1.77 -0.81
N LEU A 56 -2.58 0.77 -1.23
CA LEU A 56 -1.13 0.78 -1.03
C LEU A 56 -0.50 2.02 -1.66
N ALA A 57 -0.81 2.30 -2.92
CA ALA A 57 -0.30 3.48 -3.62
C ALA A 57 -0.68 4.80 -2.91
N VAL A 58 -1.87 4.83 -2.30
CA VAL A 58 -2.30 5.97 -1.48
C VAL A 58 -1.40 6.14 -0.26
N ILE A 59 -1.11 5.04 0.45
CA ILE A 59 -0.32 5.06 1.69
C ILE A 59 1.15 5.37 1.41
N GLU A 60 1.71 4.82 0.33
CA GLU A 60 3.12 4.92 -0.02
C GLU A 60 3.53 6.33 -0.46
N SER A 61 2.75 6.93 -1.33
CA SER A 61 3.14 8.17 -2.00
C SER A 61 2.11 9.28 -1.95
N HIS A 62 0.96 9.06 -1.31
CA HIS A 62 -0.20 9.93 -1.48
C HIS A 62 -0.62 10.08 -2.97
N LEU A 63 -0.43 9.02 -3.77
CA LEU A 63 -0.64 9.02 -5.21
C LEU A 63 0.17 10.09 -5.95
N ASP A 64 1.38 10.38 -5.50
CA ASP A 64 2.30 11.29 -6.17
C ASP A 64 3.33 10.48 -6.98
N PRO A 65 3.30 10.57 -8.33
CA PRO A 65 4.22 9.78 -9.16
C PRO A 65 5.66 10.29 -9.14
N ARG A 66 5.93 11.45 -8.54
CA ARG A 66 7.26 12.06 -8.52
C ARG A 66 7.92 12.08 -7.14
N VAL A 67 7.23 11.62 -6.11
CA VAL A 67 7.78 11.65 -4.75
C VAL A 67 8.93 10.65 -4.62
N SER A 68 9.96 11.07 -3.90
CA SER A 68 11.09 10.23 -3.52
C SER A 68 11.24 10.23 -2.00
N SER A 69 11.46 9.06 -1.42
CA SER A 69 11.72 8.90 0.00
C SER A 69 13.21 9.04 0.33
N PRO A 70 13.57 9.25 1.62
CA PRO A 70 14.98 9.22 2.06
C PRO A 70 15.70 7.92 1.70
N ALA A 71 14.99 6.79 1.63
CA ALA A 71 15.52 5.50 1.19
C ALA A 71 15.62 5.36 -0.33
N ARG A 72 15.35 6.45 -1.11
CA ARG A 72 15.33 6.47 -2.57
C ARG A 72 14.30 5.55 -3.22
N ALA A 73 13.22 5.24 -2.51
CA ALA A 73 12.03 4.70 -3.12
C ALA A 73 11.31 5.81 -3.88
N VAL A 74 10.83 5.53 -5.10
CA VAL A 74 10.30 6.56 -6.02
C VAL A 74 8.93 6.17 -6.57
N GLY A 75 8.13 7.20 -6.81
CA GLY A 75 6.89 7.12 -7.57
C GLY A 75 5.68 6.67 -6.77
N THR A 76 4.59 6.46 -7.48
CA THR A 76 3.27 6.11 -6.90
C THR A 76 3.33 4.88 -6.00
N TRP A 77 4.16 3.90 -6.32
CA TRP A 77 4.31 2.64 -5.62
C TRP A 77 5.53 2.57 -4.71
N GLN A 78 6.31 3.65 -4.61
CA GLN A 78 7.53 3.74 -3.79
C GLN A 78 8.48 2.54 -3.97
N LEU A 79 8.76 2.21 -5.24
CA LEU A 79 9.66 1.12 -5.56
C LEU A 79 11.12 1.54 -5.38
N LEU A 80 11.89 0.71 -4.69
CA LEU A 80 13.34 0.84 -4.66
C LEU A 80 13.93 0.48 -6.03
N GLU A 81 15.06 1.07 -6.39
CA GLU A 81 15.69 0.86 -7.70
C GLU A 81 15.93 -0.61 -8.01
N GLY A 82 16.50 -1.37 -7.08
CA GLY A 82 16.75 -2.81 -7.26
C GLY A 82 15.48 -3.59 -7.53
N THR A 83 14.42 -3.33 -6.75
CA THR A 83 13.11 -3.96 -6.94
C THR A 83 12.49 -3.55 -8.28
N ALA A 84 12.55 -2.28 -8.63
CA ALA A 84 12.01 -1.78 -9.89
C ALA A 84 12.66 -2.45 -11.10
N ARG A 85 13.99 -2.55 -11.12
CA ARG A 85 14.74 -3.25 -12.17
C ARG A 85 14.43 -4.75 -12.21
N GLN A 86 14.35 -5.40 -11.05
CA GLN A 86 13.98 -6.82 -10.94
C GLN A 86 12.62 -7.11 -11.56
N TYR A 87 11.68 -6.18 -11.42
CA TYR A 87 10.33 -6.32 -11.97
C TYR A 87 10.13 -5.56 -13.29
N GLY A 88 11.23 -5.27 -14.02
CA GLY A 88 11.23 -4.91 -15.43
C GLY A 88 11.07 -3.43 -15.74
N LEU A 89 11.33 -2.53 -14.77
CA LEU A 89 11.37 -1.09 -15.03
C LEU A 89 12.76 -0.64 -15.47
N THR A 90 12.80 0.27 -16.44
CA THR A 90 14.01 0.94 -16.91
C THR A 90 14.30 2.15 -16.03
N ILE A 91 15.54 2.21 -15.53
CA ILE A 91 16.04 3.37 -14.76
C ILE A 91 17.41 3.76 -15.35
N THR A 92 17.48 4.96 -15.90
CA THR A 92 18.69 5.56 -16.46
C THR A 92 18.87 6.97 -15.89
N PRO A 93 19.97 7.67 -16.14
CA PRO A 93 20.12 9.04 -15.72
C PRO A 93 19.05 10.01 -16.26
N THR A 94 18.41 9.66 -17.39
CA THR A 94 17.39 10.50 -18.05
C THR A 94 15.99 9.96 -17.97
N VAL A 95 15.80 8.69 -17.63
CA VAL A 95 14.49 8.03 -17.58
C VAL A 95 14.37 7.25 -16.30
N ASP A 96 13.30 7.49 -15.56
CA ASP A 96 12.92 6.69 -14.39
C ASP A 96 11.45 6.25 -14.53
N GLU A 97 11.25 5.00 -14.96
CA GLU A 97 9.91 4.45 -15.19
C GLU A 97 9.12 4.20 -13.89
N ARG A 98 9.71 4.37 -12.72
CA ARG A 98 8.99 4.37 -11.44
C ARG A 98 8.02 5.56 -11.33
N CYS A 99 8.29 6.64 -12.09
CA CYS A 99 7.42 7.81 -12.18
C CYS A 99 6.24 7.63 -13.16
N ASP A 100 6.28 6.60 -14.02
CA ASP A 100 5.17 6.25 -14.90
C ASP A 100 4.16 5.38 -14.13
N VAL A 101 2.95 5.90 -13.93
CA VAL A 101 1.93 5.24 -13.10
C VAL A 101 1.54 3.88 -13.65
N ALA A 102 1.39 3.73 -14.97
CA ALA A 102 0.99 2.47 -15.57
C ALA A 102 2.10 1.41 -15.47
N LYS A 103 3.32 1.76 -15.88
CA LYS A 103 4.48 0.86 -15.81
C LYS A 103 4.82 0.47 -14.36
N ALA A 104 4.81 1.44 -13.45
CA ALA A 104 5.04 1.19 -12.04
C ALA A 104 3.97 0.29 -11.43
N THR A 105 2.70 0.41 -11.85
CA THR A 105 1.62 -0.48 -11.41
C THR A 105 1.82 -1.90 -11.91
N GLU A 106 2.25 -2.08 -13.17
CA GLU A 106 2.59 -3.40 -13.70
C GLU A 106 3.75 -4.06 -12.93
N ALA A 107 4.79 -3.30 -12.59
CA ALA A 107 5.90 -3.81 -11.78
C ALA A 107 5.45 -4.17 -10.35
N ALA A 108 4.62 -3.34 -9.74
CA ALA A 108 4.02 -3.62 -8.43
C ALA A 108 3.17 -4.89 -8.47
N CYS A 109 2.36 -5.11 -9.52
CA CYS A 109 1.58 -6.34 -9.68
C CYS A 109 2.47 -7.58 -9.74
N ARG A 110 3.60 -7.52 -10.46
CA ARG A 110 4.57 -8.64 -10.52
C ARG A 110 5.15 -8.95 -9.14
N TYR A 111 5.51 -7.91 -8.37
CA TYR A 111 5.95 -8.08 -6.98
C TYR A 111 4.87 -8.74 -6.12
N LEU A 112 3.64 -8.22 -6.17
CA LEU A 112 2.51 -8.71 -5.38
C LEU A 112 2.16 -10.16 -5.72
N LYS A 113 2.22 -10.55 -7.00
CA LYS A 113 2.05 -11.95 -7.43
C LYS A 113 3.12 -12.86 -6.85
N ALA A 114 4.39 -12.49 -7.00
CA ALA A 114 5.51 -13.27 -6.46
C ALA A 114 5.41 -13.42 -4.93
N ALA A 115 4.95 -12.38 -4.24
CA ALA A 115 4.69 -12.46 -2.80
C ALA A 115 3.49 -13.37 -2.48
N TYR A 116 2.42 -13.32 -3.28
CA TYR A 116 1.27 -14.19 -3.09
C TYR A 116 1.57 -15.66 -3.37
N GLU A 117 2.34 -15.96 -4.41
CA GLU A 117 2.84 -17.32 -4.69
C GLU A 117 3.63 -17.88 -3.51
N LYS A 118 4.33 -17.00 -2.77
CA LYS A 118 5.14 -17.40 -1.63
C LYS A 118 4.34 -17.60 -0.34
N TYR A 119 3.37 -16.73 -0.08
CA TYR A 119 2.69 -16.66 1.22
C TYR A 119 1.25 -17.17 1.22
N GLY A 120 0.58 -17.18 0.06
CA GLY A 120 -0.81 -17.60 -0.07
C GLY A 120 -1.84 -16.71 0.64
N ASP A 121 -1.41 -15.61 1.25
CA ASP A 121 -2.25 -14.71 2.04
C ASP A 121 -1.99 -13.24 1.70
N TRP A 122 -3.04 -12.50 1.37
CA TRP A 122 -2.96 -11.10 0.98
C TRP A 122 -2.54 -10.15 2.10
N ALA A 123 -2.81 -10.47 3.36
CA ALA A 123 -2.32 -9.68 4.49
C ALA A 123 -0.81 -9.83 4.66
N MET A 124 -0.28 -11.06 4.42
CA MET A 124 1.15 -11.32 4.35
C MET A 124 1.80 -10.59 3.20
N VAL A 125 1.16 -10.58 2.02
CA VAL A 125 1.63 -9.83 0.84
C VAL A 125 1.75 -8.34 1.17
N ALA A 126 0.71 -7.74 1.76
CA ALA A 126 0.74 -6.34 2.16
C ALA A 126 1.84 -6.06 3.19
N SER A 127 2.00 -6.91 4.19
CA SER A 127 3.08 -6.79 5.19
C SER A 127 4.46 -6.90 4.55
N SER A 128 4.63 -7.82 3.58
CA SER A 128 5.88 -8.02 2.85
C SER A 128 6.22 -6.85 1.91
N TYR A 129 5.22 -6.13 1.43
CA TYR A 129 5.44 -4.94 0.63
C TYR A 129 6.15 -3.84 1.44
N ASN A 130 5.71 -3.63 2.67
CA ASN A 130 6.32 -2.67 3.59
C ASN A 130 7.69 -3.11 4.12
N ALA A 131 7.79 -4.36 4.60
CA ALA A 131 8.99 -4.85 5.30
C ALA A 131 10.02 -5.54 4.39
N GLY A 132 9.63 -5.91 3.18
CA GLY A 132 10.39 -6.77 2.28
C GLY A 132 10.14 -8.26 2.50
N MET A 133 10.03 -9.03 1.41
CA MET A 133 9.76 -10.49 1.46
C MET A 133 10.80 -11.26 2.27
N GLY A 134 12.09 -10.90 2.16
CA GLY A 134 13.16 -11.58 2.90
C GLY A 134 13.01 -11.45 4.42
N ARG A 135 12.62 -10.25 4.89
CA ARG A 135 12.41 -9.99 6.30
C ARG A 135 11.20 -10.76 6.84
N ILE A 136 10.07 -10.70 6.14
CA ILE A 136 8.87 -11.44 6.56
C ILE A 136 9.15 -12.94 6.64
N SER A 137 9.82 -13.52 5.62
CA SER A 137 10.18 -14.94 5.65
C SER A 137 11.12 -15.29 6.81
N GLY A 138 12.08 -14.43 7.12
CA GLY A 138 12.96 -14.63 8.26
C GLY A 138 12.22 -14.58 9.60
N GLU A 139 11.24 -13.69 9.74
CA GLU A 139 10.45 -13.61 10.98
C GLU A 139 9.47 -14.77 11.11
N LEU A 140 8.87 -15.28 10.02
CA LEU A 140 8.03 -16.49 10.04
C LEU A 140 8.80 -17.70 10.59
N VAL A 141 10.03 -17.91 10.09
CA VAL A 141 10.87 -19.02 10.54
C VAL A 141 11.30 -18.85 12.01
N LYS A 142 11.69 -17.63 12.42
CA LYS A 142 12.13 -17.39 13.80
C LYS A 142 11.03 -17.53 14.84
N GLN A 143 9.79 -17.21 14.46
CA GLN A 143 8.67 -17.13 15.40
C GLN A 143 7.73 -18.34 15.28
N ASP A 144 8.05 -19.29 14.37
CA ASP A 144 7.21 -20.46 14.09
C ASP A 144 5.74 -20.08 13.86
N ALA A 145 5.52 -19.06 13.02
CA ALA A 145 4.22 -18.47 12.76
C ALA A 145 3.80 -18.68 11.31
N ASP A 146 2.51 -18.94 11.09
CA ASP A 146 1.95 -19.17 9.76
C ASP A 146 1.20 -17.96 9.18
N SER A 147 0.94 -16.94 9.99
CA SER A 147 0.14 -15.78 9.63
C SER A 147 0.80 -14.46 10.01
N SER A 148 0.57 -13.40 9.21
CA SER A 148 1.02 -12.04 9.53
C SER A 148 0.44 -11.49 10.83
N PHE A 149 -0.73 -11.98 11.23
CA PHE A 149 -1.41 -11.54 12.45
C PHE A 149 -0.81 -12.17 13.72
N ASP A 150 -0.11 -13.29 13.57
CA ASP A 150 0.58 -14.00 14.64
C ASP A 150 2.05 -13.57 14.78
N LEU A 151 2.57 -12.87 13.76
CA LEU A 151 3.92 -12.35 13.76
C LEU A 151 4.08 -11.12 14.68
N TRP A 152 5.12 -11.15 15.49
CA TRP A 152 5.59 -9.98 16.22
C TRP A 152 6.50 -9.15 15.31
N LEU A 153 5.90 -8.22 14.56
CA LEU A 153 6.59 -7.32 13.65
C LEU A 153 6.84 -5.96 14.29
N VAL A 154 7.76 -5.18 13.73
CA VAL A 154 7.91 -3.77 14.09
C VAL A 154 6.58 -3.04 13.94
N GLU A 155 6.34 -2.03 14.79
CA GLU A 155 5.04 -1.33 14.87
C GLU A 155 4.57 -0.83 13.49
N GLU A 156 5.46 -0.32 12.67
CA GLU A 156 5.15 0.18 11.33
C GLU A 156 4.53 -0.91 10.45
N THR A 157 5.17 -2.08 10.36
CA THR A 157 4.68 -3.20 9.53
C THR A 157 3.39 -3.79 10.10
N THR A 158 3.28 -3.91 11.42
CA THR A 158 2.05 -4.36 12.08
C THR A 158 0.87 -3.43 11.76
N ARG A 159 1.12 -2.11 11.67
CA ARG A 159 0.08 -1.11 11.37
C ARG A 159 -0.25 -1.02 9.90
N TYR A 160 0.59 -1.52 9.02
CA TYR A 160 0.47 -1.28 7.59
C TYR A 160 -0.86 -1.79 7.01
N VAL A 161 -1.25 -3.01 7.31
CA VAL A 161 -2.54 -3.58 6.90
C VAL A 161 -3.72 -2.76 7.44
N TYR A 162 -3.65 -2.31 8.70
CA TYR A 162 -4.70 -1.47 9.29
C TYR A 162 -4.79 -0.08 8.66
N ARG A 163 -3.68 0.48 8.20
CA ARG A 163 -3.65 1.73 7.43
C ARG A 163 -4.36 1.58 6.09
N ILE A 164 -4.14 0.46 5.38
CA ILE A 164 -4.86 0.14 4.15
C ILE A 164 -6.37 0.11 4.42
N MET A 165 -6.80 -0.61 5.45
CA MET A 165 -8.21 -0.71 5.82
C MET A 165 -8.81 0.64 6.24
N ALA A 166 -8.05 1.46 6.96
CA ALA A 166 -8.50 2.77 7.40
C ALA A 166 -8.72 3.72 6.22
N ILE A 167 -7.78 3.79 5.28
CA ILE A 167 -7.92 4.66 4.12
C ILE A 167 -9.04 4.16 3.18
N LYS A 168 -9.18 2.85 3.00
CA LYS A 168 -10.30 2.25 2.28
C LYS A 168 -11.64 2.75 2.80
N GLN A 169 -11.88 2.66 4.12
CA GLN A 169 -13.13 3.12 4.74
C GLN A 169 -13.42 4.60 4.47
N ILE A 170 -12.39 5.44 4.46
CA ILE A 170 -12.54 6.88 4.18
C ILE A 170 -12.94 7.10 2.72
N PHE A 171 -12.33 6.38 1.79
CA PHE A 171 -12.61 6.50 0.37
C PHE A 171 -13.98 5.93 -0.02
N GLU A 172 -14.42 4.85 0.62
CA GLU A 172 -15.75 4.24 0.37
C GLU A 172 -16.90 5.03 0.98
N ALA A 173 -16.66 5.76 2.05
CA ALA A 173 -17.71 6.52 2.74
C ALA A 173 -17.21 7.88 3.26
N PRO A 174 -16.73 8.78 2.38
CA PRO A 174 -16.10 10.05 2.77
C PRO A 174 -17.03 10.93 3.59
N TYR A 175 -18.34 10.89 3.34
CA TYR A 175 -19.35 11.64 4.06
C TYR A 175 -19.39 11.31 5.58
N LYS A 176 -19.06 10.07 5.96
CA LYS A 176 -18.99 9.66 7.39
C LYS A 176 -17.86 10.34 8.15
N TYR A 177 -16.92 10.91 7.42
CA TYR A 177 -15.73 11.59 7.96
C TYR A 177 -15.77 13.09 7.73
N GLY A 178 -16.95 13.64 7.43
CA GLY A 178 -17.14 15.07 7.23
C GLY A 178 -16.55 15.60 5.91
N LEU A 179 -16.18 14.72 4.98
CA LEU A 179 -15.67 15.09 3.68
C LEU A 179 -16.83 15.29 2.71
N SER A 180 -17.04 16.53 2.28
CA SER A 180 -18.07 16.86 1.29
C SER A 180 -17.56 16.62 -0.13
N LEU A 181 -18.28 15.81 -0.88
CA LEU A 181 -17.97 15.55 -2.29
C LEU A 181 -18.29 16.75 -3.22
N ILE A 182 -18.95 17.78 -2.69
CA ILE A 182 -19.33 19.00 -3.46
C ILE A 182 -18.08 19.78 -3.91
N HIS A 183 -16.94 19.57 -3.27
CA HIS A 183 -15.69 20.28 -3.54
C HIS A 183 -14.59 19.39 -4.17
N ILE A 184 -14.96 18.20 -4.65
CA ILE A 184 -14.00 17.23 -5.25
C ILE A 184 -14.11 17.23 -6.79
#